data_1d244bdeccee76f88ccae63d7da8e1b4
#
_entry.id   1d244bdeccee76f88ccae63d7da8e1b4
#
_cell.length_a   1.000
_cell.length_b   1.000
_cell.length_c   1.000
_cell.angle_alpha   90.00
_cell.angle_beta   90.00
_cell.angle_gamma   90.00
#
_symmetry.space_group_name_H-M   'P 1'
#
loop_
_entity.id
_entity.type
_entity.pdbx_description
1 polymer ?
#
loop_
_entity_poly.entity_id
_entity_poly.type
_entity_poly.pdbx_seq_one_letter_code
_entity_poly.pdbx_strand_id
1 'polypeptide(L)'
;MRAAYIAEHGGPEVVEVGERPLPDPGPGEVRVRVVAAALNHLDLWVRGGIPGVTLELPHVLGADGAGVVDAVGPGVEAPSPGDEVLIQPGLFCGRCEFCLRGEESLCVRYRLLGEHVDGTLAEAVVVPAVNVVSKPRGLAWEKAAAFPLVYETAWRLVITAGRLRAGESVLIHGVGGGVSAAALQIARYAGAYVYVTSSSREKLDRALGAGADVAIDYTSEDVPARIRELTGKRGVDLVVDNVGQETWRDSIECVARGGRIATCGATTGNDAVTPINRVYWKQISIHGSTMANRSEFRIVTRLVVGGRIDPMIDRVFPLAEVPTALARLEAGDQFGKIVIRVAEDLVPGS
;
A
#
# COMPACT_ATOMS: atom_id res chain seq x y z
N MET A 1 -26.64 4.49 0.59
CA MET A 1 -25.36 5.10 0.21
C MET A 1 -24.85 4.48 -1.08
N ARG A 2 -24.18 5.25 -1.92
CA ARG A 2 -23.53 4.70 -3.13
C ARG A 2 -22.20 4.04 -2.75
N ALA A 3 -21.90 2.91 -3.38
CA ALA A 3 -20.66 2.15 -3.18
C ALA A 3 -20.26 1.40 -4.46
N ALA A 4 -18.96 1.11 -4.59
CA ALA A 4 -18.44 0.15 -5.54
C ALA A 4 -18.22 -1.19 -4.83
N TYR A 5 -18.89 -2.23 -5.31
CA TYR A 5 -18.94 -3.54 -4.65
C TYR A 5 -18.92 -4.68 -5.68
N ILE A 6 -18.72 -5.88 -5.19
CA ILE A 6 -18.88 -7.13 -5.94
C ILE A 6 -19.97 -7.98 -5.31
N ALA A 7 -20.83 -8.59 -6.13
CA ALA A 7 -21.84 -9.57 -5.70
C ALA A 7 -21.35 -11.02 -5.84
N GLU A 8 -20.30 -11.23 -6.63
CA GLU A 8 -19.60 -12.49 -6.83
C GLU A 8 -18.13 -12.23 -7.18
N HIS A 9 -17.27 -13.23 -7.06
CA HIS A 9 -15.89 -13.13 -7.54
C HIS A 9 -15.82 -13.29 -9.04
N GLY A 10 -14.91 -12.54 -9.70
CA GLY A 10 -14.77 -12.61 -11.15
C GLY A 10 -13.81 -11.59 -11.73
N GLY A 11 -13.96 -11.34 -13.02
CA GLY A 11 -13.23 -10.33 -13.78
C GLY A 11 -13.74 -8.90 -13.56
N PRO A 12 -13.34 -7.96 -14.42
CA PRO A 12 -13.75 -6.55 -14.30
C PRO A 12 -15.27 -6.34 -14.31
N GLU A 13 -16.01 -7.24 -14.95
CA GLU A 13 -17.46 -7.19 -15.15
C GLU A 13 -18.29 -7.34 -13.88
N VAL A 14 -17.73 -7.93 -12.81
CA VAL A 14 -18.47 -8.14 -11.55
C VAL A 14 -18.47 -6.91 -10.63
N VAL A 15 -17.77 -5.85 -11.02
CA VAL A 15 -17.70 -4.62 -10.21
C VAL A 15 -18.89 -3.73 -10.53
N GLU A 16 -19.76 -3.56 -9.56
CA GLU A 16 -20.95 -2.72 -9.63
C GLU A 16 -20.77 -1.43 -8.84
N VAL A 17 -21.37 -0.34 -9.32
CA VAL A 17 -21.53 0.91 -8.55
C VAL A 17 -23.01 1.17 -8.36
N GLY A 18 -23.49 1.08 -7.13
CA GLY A 18 -24.91 1.14 -6.82
C GLY A 18 -25.20 1.44 -5.35
N GLU A 19 -26.50 1.35 -5.02
CA GLU A 19 -26.99 1.64 -3.67
C GLU A 19 -26.73 0.47 -2.70
N ARG A 20 -26.22 0.82 -1.52
CA ARG A 20 -26.02 -0.08 -0.39
C ARG A 20 -26.63 0.52 0.89
N PRO A 21 -27.01 -0.29 1.87
CA PRO A 21 -27.43 0.23 3.18
C PRO A 21 -26.35 1.13 3.79
N LEU A 22 -26.76 2.21 4.43
CA LEU A 22 -25.83 3.03 5.23
C LEU A 22 -25.52 2.28 6.52
N PRO A 23 -24.27 1.95 6.84
CA PRO A 23 -23.94 1.22 8.06
C PRO A 23 -24.02 2.12 9.30
N ASP A 24 -24.47 1.58 10.44
CA ASP A 24 -24.43 2.27 11.72
C ASP A 24 -23.23 1.80 12.56
N PRO A 25 -22.51 2.73 13.23
CA PRO A 25 -21.35 2.36 14.05
C PRO A 25 -21.77 1.65 15.33
N GLY A 26 -21.16 0.49 15.59
CA GLY A 26 -21.28 -0.26 16.81
C GLY A 26 -20.43 0.31 17.96
N PRO A 27 -20.41 -0.36 19.14
CA PRO A 27 -19.59 0.05 20.28
C PRO A 27 -18.10 0.16 19.93
N GLY A 28 -17.50 1.32 20.18
CA GLY A 28 -16.08 1.60 19.89
C GLY A 28 -15.76 1.90 18.42
N GLU A 29 -16.77 2.02 17.55
CA GLU A 29 -16.65 2.30 16.15
C GLU A 29 -17.09 3.73 15.80
N VAL A 30 -16.62 4.20 14.65
CA VAL A 30 -17.05 5.47 14.06
C VAL A 30 -17.45 5.22 12.62
N ARG A 31 -18.43 5.99 12.14
CA ARG A 31 -18.74 6.08 10.73
C ARG A 31 -18.03 7.28 10.14
N VAL A 32 -17.30 7.04 9.08
CA VAL A 32 -16.60 8.08 8.32
C VAL A 32 -17.31 8.26 6.98
N ARG A 33 -17.78 9.47 6.70
CA ARG A 33 -18.20 9.88 5.37
C ARG A 33 -16.94 10.08 4.52
N VAL A 34 -16.74 9.20 3.55
CA VAL A 34 -15.52 9.15 2.74
C VAL A 34 -15.53 10.30 1.73
N VAL A 35 -14.47 11.10 1.73
CA VAL A 35 -14.26 12.17 0.72
C VAL A 35 -13.42 11.65 -0.42
N ALA A 36 -12.35 10.94 -0.10
CA ALA A 36 -11.48 10.29 -1.07
C ALA A 36 -11.06 8.91 -0.59
N ALA A 37 -10.94 7.98 -1.52
CA ALA A 37 -10.41 6.64 -1.37
C ALA A 37 -9.29 6.41 -2.39
N ALA A 38 -8.54 5.30 -2.30
CA ALA A 38 -7.55 4.99 -3.31
C ALA A 38 -7.42 3.48 -3.54
N LEU A 39 -7.21 3.11 -4.80
CA LEU A 39 -7.09 1.72 -5.23
C LEU A 39 -5.75 1.11 -4.84
N ASN A 40 -5.79 -0.19 -4.59
CA ASN A 40 -4.64 -1.04 -4.34
C ASN A 40 -4.73 -2.32 -5.19
N HIS A 41 -3.62 -2.97 -5.43
CA HIS A 41 -3.63 -4.29 -6.10
C HIS A 41 -4.46 -5.32 -5.32
N LEU A 42 -4.64 -5.10 -4.02
CA LEU A 42 -5.53 -5.84 -3.14
C LEU A 42 -6.97 -5.89 -3.68
N ASP A 43 -7.48 -4.80 -4.22
CA ASP A 43 -8.85 -4.73 -4.76
C ASP A 43 -9.04 -5.69 -5.94
N LEU A 44 -7.99 -5.89 -6.76
CA LEU A 44 -8.00 -6.87 -7.85
C LEU A 44 -8.01 -8.31 -7.31
N TRP A 45 -7.23 -8.59 -6.26
CA TRP A 45 -7.22 -9.91 -5.62
C TRP A 45 -8.55 -10.23 -4.95
N VAL A 46 -9.11 -9.28 -4.21
CA VAL A 46 -10.43 -9.42 -3.56
C VAL A 46 -11.51 -9.67 -4.61
N ARG A 47 -11.52 -8.90 -5.68
CA ARG A 47 -12.45 -9.10 -6.80
C ARG A 47 -12.31 -10.52 -7.39
N GLY A 48 -11.08 -10.98 -7.64
CA GLY A 48 -10.81 -12.29 -8.23
C GLY A 48 -11.00 -13.47 -7.26
N GLY A 49 -11.07 -13.21 -5.97
CA GLY A 49 -11.09 -14.21 -4.90
C GLY A 49 -9.71 -14.56 -4.37
N ILE A 50 -9.51 -14.42 -3.07
CA ILE A 50 -8.25 -14.75 -2.38
C ILE A 50 -8.37 -16.13 -1.75
N PRO A 51 -7.49 -17.10 -2.05
CA PRO A 51 -7.52 -18.42 -1.42
C PRO A 51 -7.49 -18.32 0.11
N GLY A 52 -8.44 -18.96 0.78
CA GLY A 52 -8.56 -18.97 2.25
C GLY A 52 -9.26 -17.76 2.86
N VAL A 53 -9.68 -16.77 2.07
CA VAL A 53 -10.53 -15.65 2.50
C VAL A 53 -11.96 -15.91 2.05
N THR A 54 -12.91 -15.91 3.00
CA THR A 54 -14.35 -15.99 2.70
C THR A 54 -14.98 -14.63 2.95
N LEU A 55 -15.65 -14.06 1.95
CA LEU A 55 -16.33 -12.77 2.03
C LEU A 55 -17.83 -12.95 2.24
N GLU A 56 -18.44 -12.03 2.98
CA GLU A 56 -19.87 -11.81 2.96
C GLU A 56 -20.20 -10.95 1.73
N LEU A 57 -20.87 -11.56 0.75
CA LEU A 57 -21.28 -10.87 -0.48
C LEU A 57 -22.72 -10.36 -0.34
N PRO A 58 -23.04 -9.20 -0.96
CA PRO A 58 -22.16 -8.30 -1.73
C PRO A 58 -21.19 -7.55 -0.84
N HIS A 59 -19.94 -7.38 -1.32
CA HIS A 59 -18.80 -6.84 -0.57
C HIS A 59 -18.26 -5.54 -1.18
N VAL A 60 -18.09 -4.50 -0.34
CA VAL A 60 -17.56 -3.19 -0.77
C VAL A 60 -16.04 -3.23 -0.80
N LEU A 61 -15.44 -2.86 -1.92
CA LEU A 61 -14.00 -2.80 -2.13
C LEU A 61 -13.35 -1.56 -1.48
N GLY A 62 -12.02 -1.52 -1.46
CA GLY A 62 -11.21 -0.37 -1.05
C GLY A 62 -10.66 -0.45 0.36
N ALA A 63 -9.35 -0.25 0.49
CA ALA A 63 -8.65 -0.26 1.78
C ALA A 63 -8.27 1.15 2.26
N ASP A 64 -7.88 2.02 1.34
CA ASP A 64 -7.45 3.40 1.62
C ASP A 64 -8.62 4.38 1.64
N GLY A 65 -8.67 5.26 2.64
CA GLY A 65 -9.69 6.31 2.70
C GLY A 65 -9.33 7.45 3.63
N ALA A 66 -9.92 8.61 3.31
CA ALA A 66 -9.93 9.79 4.15
C ALA A 66 -11.30 10.46 4.07
N GLY A 67 -11.76 11.04 5.16
CA GLY A 67 -13.10 11.61 5.20
C GLY A 67 -13.40 12.36 6.49
N VAL A 68 -14.69 12.55 6.75
CA VAL A 68 -15.20 13.26 7.93
C VAL A 68 -16.03 12.31 8.76
N VAL A 69 -15.76 12.25 10.06
CA VAL A 69 -16.59 11.48 10.99
C VAL A 69 -18.01 12.09 11.02
N ASP A 70 -19.03 11.29 10.75
CA ASP A 70 -20.42 11.77 10.78
C ASP A 70 -21.26 11.11 11.89
N ALA A 71 -20.83 9.95 12.40
CA ALA A 71 -21.46 9.30 13.54
C ALA A 71 -20.41 8.54 14.39
N VAL A 72 -20.69 8.43 15.68
CA VAL A 72 -19.87 7.69 16.64
C VAL A 72 -20.72 6.69 17.40
N GLY A 73 -20.20 5.50 17.59
CA GLY A 73 -20.85 4.44 18.37
C GLY A 73 -20.67 4.62 19.88
N PRO A 74 -21.38 3.82 20.67
CA PRO A 74 -21.26 3.85 22.13
C PRO A 74 -19.81 3.64 22.61
N GLY A 75 -19.40 4.43 23.61
CA GLY A 75 -18.09 4.33 24.25
C GLY A 75 -16.95 4.98 23.49
N VAL A 76 -17.22 5.70 22.40
CA VAL A 76 -16.21 6.50 21.68
C VAL A 76 -16.16 7.88 22.28
N GLU A 77 -15.00 8.27 22.84
CA GLU A 77 -14.75 9.60 23.40
C GLU A 77 -14.13 10.54 22.33
N ALA A 78 -13.36 9.97 21.41
CA ALA A 78 -12.74 10.66 20.28
C ALA A 78 -12.52 9.64 19.14
N PRO A 79 -12.59 10.06 17.85
CA PRO A 79 -12.92 11.40 17.35
C PRO A 79 -14.41 11.77 17.52
N SER A 80 -14.77 13.03 17.22
CA SER A 80 -16.13 13.55 17.26
C SER A 80 -16.71 13.74 15.85
N PRO A 81 -18.03 13.78 15.69
CA PRO A 81 -18.65 14.17 14.42
C PRO A 81 -18.14 15.55 13.96
N GLY A 82 -17.77 15.66 12.69
CA GLY A 82 -17.14 16.84 12.09
C GLY A 82 -15.61 16.76 12.00
N ASP A 83 -14.97 15.82 12.69
CA ASP A 83 -13.51 15.66 12.61
C ASP A 83 -13.07 15.10 11.26
N GLU A 84 -12.10 15.76 10.63
CA GLU A 84 -11.42 15.25 9.42
C GLU A 84 -10.40 14.17 9.80
N VAL A 85 -10.49 13.01 9.13
CA VAL A 85 -9.68 11.85 9.49
C VAL A 85 -9.07 11.13 8.30
N LEU A 86 -7.94 10.46 8.58
CA LEU A 86 -7.31 9.43 7.78
C LEU A 86 -7.71 8.07 8.35
N ILE A 87 -7.91 7.08 7.50
CA ILE A 87 -8.23 5.72 7.92
C ILE A 87 -6.99 4.84 7.77
N GLN A 88 -6.55 4.23 8.86
CA GLN A 88 -5.56 3.14 8.82
C GLN A 88 -6.29 1.84 8.49
N PRO A 89 -5.94 1.15 7.38
CA PRO A 89 -6.75 0.03 6.89
C PRO A 89 -6.61 -1.27 7.68
N GLY A 90 -5.56 -1.42 8.48
CA GLY A 90 -5.28 -2.63 9.26
C GLY A 90 -6.11 -2.73 10.52
N LEU A 91 -6.95 -3.77 10.64
CA LEU A 91 -7.80 -4.04 11.81
C LEU A 91 -7.15 -5.10 12.70
N PHE A 92 -7.18 -4.89 14.01
CA PHE A 92 -6.49 -5.75 14.99
C PHE A 92 -7.31 -5.89 16.28
N CYS A 93 -7.03 -6.94 17.05
CA CYS A 93 -7.86 -7.26 18.24
C CYS A 93 -7.51 -6.45 19.51
N GLY A 94 -6.39 -5.76 19.57
CA GLY A 94 -5.94 -4.96 20.70
C GLY A 94 -5.49 -5.73 21.96
N ARG A 95 -5.60 -7.08 22.00
CA ARG A 95 -5.43 -7.88 23.23
C ARG A 95 -4.56 -9.14 23.09
N CYS A 96 -4.14 -9.53 21.89
CA CYS A 96 -3.20 -10.65 21.74
C CYS A 96 -1.78 -10.20 22.07
N GLU A 97 -0.87 -11.17 22.22
CA GLU A 97 0.53 -10.90 22.56
C GLU A 97 1.21 -9.89 21.62
N PHE A 98 0.88 -9.93 20.32
CA PHE A 98 1.44 -9.02 19.32
C PHE A 98 0.89 -7.60 19.49
N CYS A 99 -0.43 -7.46 19.64
CA CYS A 99 -1.04 -6.14 19.87
C CYS A 99 -0.53 -5.48 21.16
N LEU A 100 -0.35 -6.26 22.23
CA LEU A 100 0.16 -5.74 23.51
C LEU A 100 1.61 -5.27 23.43
N ARG A 101 2.37 -5.75 22.44
CA ARG A 101 3.75 -5.28 22.16
C ARG A 101 3.81 -4.15 21.13
N GLY A 102 2.66 -3.69 20.60
CA GLY A 102 2.61 -2.67 19.54
C GLY A 102 2.96 -3.21 18.15
N GLU A 103 2.88 -4.53 17.94
CA GLU A 103 3.11 -5.21 16.66
C GLU A 103 1.77 -5.65 16.07
N GLU A 104 0.86 -4.68 15.85
CA GLU A 104 -0.51 -4.97 15.44
C GLU A 104 -0.59 -5.69 14.09
N SER A 105 0.36 -5.48 13.18
CA SER A 105 0.42 -6.20 11.89
C SER A 105 0.63 -7.72 12.04
N LEU A 106 1.09 -8.18 13.21
CA LEU A 106 1.22 -9.60 13.55
C LEU A 106 0.02 -10.12 14.33
N CYS A 107 -1.04 -9.34 14.49
CA CYS A 107 -2.23 -9.74 15.25
C CYS A 107 -2.81 -11.05 14.72
N VAL A 108 -3.08 -12.01 15.62
CA VAL A 108 -3.67 -13.32 15.26
C VAL A 108 -5.10 -13.23 14.69
N ARG A 109 -5.71 -12.04 14.76
CA ARG A 109 -7.01 -11.70 14.18
C ARG A 109 -6.89 -10.51 13.25
N TYR A 110 -5.74 -10.38 12.59
CA TYR A 110 -5.53 -9.29 11.66
C TYR A 110 -6.49 -9.38 10.48
N ARG A 111 -7.08 -8.26 10.13
CA ARG A 111 -7.97 -8.10 8.97
C ARG A 111 -7.66 -6.78 8.27
N LEU A 112 -8.12 -6.63 7.04
CA LEU A 112 -8.01 -5.39 6.27
C LEU A 112 -9.38 -4.93 5.80
N LEU A 113 -9.56 -3.61 5.78
CA LEU A 113 -10.68 -2.98 5.10
C LEU A 113 -10.64 -3.34 3.62
N GLY A 114 -11.82 -3.58 3.04
CA GLY A 114 -11.95 -3.96 1.64
C GLY A 114 -11.49 -5.36 1.30
N GLU A 115 -10.87 -6.10 2.25
CA GLU A 115 -10.47 -7.50 2.07
C GLU A 115 -11.32 -8.44 2.93
N HIS A 116 -11.46 -8.16 4.21
CA HIS A 116 -12.14 -9.04 5.17
C HIS A 116 -13.46 -8.44 5.69
N VAL A 117 -13.65 -7.17 5.48
CA VAL A 117 -14.84 -6.39 5.83
C VAL A 117 -15.02 -5.31 4.76
N ASP A 118 -16.22 -4.76 4.67
CA ASP A 118 -16.53 -3.69 3.72
C ASP A 118 -15.51 -2.55 3.77
N GLY A 119 -15.18 -2.04 2.60
CA GLY A 119 -14.11 -1.08 2.37
C GLY A 119 -14.57 0.36 2.17
N THR A 120 -13.65 1.14 1.65
CA THR A 120 -13.73 2.60 1.53
C THR A 120 -14.22 3.12 0.18
N LEU A 121 -14.45 2.25 -0.81
CA LEU A 121 -15.04 2.66 -2.09
C LEU A 121 -16.57 2.84 -1.96
N ALA A 122 -16.99 3.63 -0.98
CA ALA A 122 -18.36 3.93 -0.63
C ALA A 122 -18.45 5.33 -0.01
N GLU A 123 -19.66 5.93 -0.05
CA GLU A 123 -19.91 7.24 0.59
C GLU A 123 -19.70 7.23 2.10
N ALA A 124 -19.79 6.05 2.74
CA ALA A 124 -19.50 5.90 4.16
C ALA A 124 -18.90 4.53 4.47
N VAL A 125 -18.06 4.47 5.49
CA VAL A 125 -17.47 3.24 6.04
C VAL A 125 -17.50 3.30 7.55
N VAL A 126 -17.72 2.15 8.21
CA VAL A 126 -17.61 2.00 9.67
C VAL A 126 -16.28 1.34 10.00
N VAL A 127 -15.54 1.96 10.93
CA VAL A 127 -14.23 1.47 11.36
C VAL A 127 -14.08 1.64 12.88
N PRO A 128 -13.26 0.82 13.56
CA PRO A 128 -12.93 1.05 14.96
C PRO A 128 -12.31 2.47 15.14
N ALA A 129 -12.71 3.18 16.17
CA ALA A 129 -12.21 4.54 16.44
C ALA A 129 -10.67 4.61 16.55
N VAL A 130 -10.02 3.52 16.97
CA VAL A 130 -8.55 3.43 17.05
C VAL A 130 -7.85 3.40 15.68
N ASN A 131 -8.61 3.14 14.61
CA ASN A 131 -8.11 3.08 13.22
C ASN A 131 -8.18 4.42 12.51
N VAL A 132 -8.70 5.47 13.13
CA VAL A 132 -8.72 6.80 12.55
C VAL A 132 -7.70 7.72 13.21
N VAL A 133 -7.09 8.56 12.41
CA VAL A 133 -6.10 9.57 12.83
C VAL A 133 -6.54 10.90 12.24
N SER A 134 -6.45 11.98 13.03
CA SER A 134 -6.79 13.33 12.56
C SER A 134 -6.05 13.64 11.27
N LYS A 135 -6.80 14.05 10.25
CA LYS A 135 -6.23 14.52 9.00
C LYS A 135 -5.58 15.88 9.24
N PRO A 136 -4.34 16.07 8.85
CA PRO A 136 -3.67 17.36 9.00
C PRO A 136 -4.35 18.47 8.19
N ARG A 137 -4.47 19.64 8.77
CA ARG A 137 -4.99 20.82 8.07
C ARG A 137 -4.13 21.11 6.83
N GLY A 138 -4.77 21.42 5.72
CA GLY A 138 -4.09 21.74 4.45
C GLY A 138 -3.61 20.54 3.64
N LEU A 139 -3.69 19.31 4.13
CA LEU A 139 -3.45 18.13 3.32
C LEU A 139 -4.66 17.89 2.40
N ALA A 140 -4.43 17.90 1.09
CA ALA A 140 -5.48 17.61 0.10
C ALA A 140 -6.06 16.22 0.32
N TRP A 141 -7.36 16.04 0.10
CA TRP A 141 -8.06 14.78 0.33
C TRP A 141 -7.51 13.64 -0.53
N GLU A 142 -7.16 13.94 -1.77
CA GLU A 142 -6.55 12.96 -2.68
C GLU A 142 -5.22 12.44 -2.13
N LYS A 143 -4.39 13.34 -1.59
CA LYS A 143 -3.12 12.93 -0.96
C LYS A 143 -3.36 12.20 0.34
N ALA A 144 -4.36 12.62 1.11
CA ALA A 144 -4.77 11.98 2.35
C ALA A 144 -5.18 10.50 2.13
N ALA A 145 -5.91 10.22 1.05
CA ALA A 145 -6.30 8.86 0.67
C ALA A 145 -5.18 8.07 -0.02
N ALA A 146 -4.22 8.73 -0.65
CA ALA A 146 -3.22 8.05 -1.48
C ALA A 146 -2.10 7.37 -0.69
N PHE A 147 -1.93 7.64 0.61
CA PHE A 147 -0.75 7.15 1.31
C PHE A 147 -0.98 6.02 2.33
N PRO A 148 -2.14 5.84 2.99
CA PRO A 148 -2.24 4.95 4.15
C PRO A 148 -1.61 3.58 3.93
N LEU A 149 -2.17 2.74 3.05
CA LEU A 149 -1.71 1.38 2.84
C LEU A 149 -0.28 1.30 2.31
N VAL A 150 -0.01 2.00 1.20
CA VAL A 150 1.24 1.77 0.46
C VAL A 150 2.45 2.37 1.16
N TYR A 151 2.31 3.53 1.84
CA TYR A 151 3.44 4.16 2.52
C TYR A 151 3.73 3.54 3.88
N GLU A 152 2.72 3.07 4.63
CA GLU A 152 2.99 2.30 5.85
C GLU A 152 3.64 0.96 5.52
N THR A 153 3.18 0.27 4.47
CA THR A 153 3.79 -0.97 3.98
C THR A 153 5.23 -0.76 3.53
N ALA A 154 5.47 0.26 2.71
CA ALA A 154 6.82 0.59 2.23
C ALA A 154 7.75 1.02 3.37
N TRP A 155 7.25 1.76 4.38
CA TRP A 155 8.02 2.09 5.58
C TRP A 155 8.50 0.83 6.29
N ARG A 156 7.59 -0.10 6.55
CA ARG A 156 7.94 -1.36 7.20
C ARG A 156 8.92 -2.18 6.36
N LEU A 157 8.72 -2.28 5.05
CA LEU A 157 9.64 -2.97 4.14
C LEU A 157 11.05 -2.38 4.15
N VAL A 158 11.16 -1.06 4.03
CA VAL A 158 12.44 -0.38 3.86
C VAL A 158 13.15 -0.17 5.20
N ILE A 159 12.42 0.34 6.21
CA ILE A 159 13.01 0.80 7.48
C ILE A 159 12.97 -0.30 8.54
N THR A 160 11.81 -0.88 8.81
CA THR A 160 11.66 -1.81 9.95
C THR A 160 12.19 -3.19 9.63
N ALA A 161 11.70 -3.83 8.55
CA ALA A 161 12.14 -5.15 8.13
C ALA A 161 13.47 -5.10 7.37
N GLY A 162 13.56 -4.21 6.39
CA GLY A 162 14.75 -4.02 5.55
C GLY A 162 15.92 -3.37 6.26
N ARG A 163 15.69 -2.64 7.36
CA ARG A 163 16.72 -1.96 8.17
C ARG A 163 17.70 -1.14 7.32
N LEU A 164 17.17 -0.47 6.28
CA LEU A 164 17.97 0.36 5.37
C LEU A 164 18.60 1.52 6.13
N ARG A 165 19.87 1.78 5.88
CA ARG A 165 20.66 2.84 6.51
C ARG A 165 21.17 3.83 5.48
N ALA A 166 21.46 5.04 5.92
CA ALA A 166 22.10 6.04 5.06
C ALA A 166 23.43 5.52 4.50
N GLY A 167 23.64 5.74 3.21
CA GLY A 167 24.81 5.28 2.46
C GLY A 167 24.72 3.82 1.97
N GLU A 168 23.72 3.05 2.36
CA GLU A 168 23.43 1.74 1.75
C GLU A 168 22.74 1.89 0.40
N SER A 169 22.71 0.81 -0.36
CA SER A 169 22.04 0.71 -1.66
C SER A 169 20.81 -0.19 -1.60
N VAL A 170 19.76 0.19 -2.36
CA VAL A 170 18.54 -0.60 -2.46
C VAL A 170 18.11 -0.79 -3.91
N LEU A 171 17.69 -2.01 -4.26
CA LEU A 171 16.99 -2.31 -5.50
C LEU A 171 15.49 -2.44 -5.22
N ILE A 172 14.66 -1.73 -5.98
CA ILE A 172 13.20 -1.77 -5.87
C ILE A 172 12.63 -2.28 -7.20
N HIS A 173 12.00 -3.44 -7.18
CA HIS A 173 11.37 -4.01 -8.36
C HIS A 173 10.02 -3.34 -8.69
N GLY A 174 9.72 -3.24 -9.99
CA GLY A 174 8.41 -2.83 -10.49
C GLY A 174 8.02 -1.40 -10.10
N VAL A 175 8.94 -0.42 -10.28
CA VAL A 175 8.63 0.98 -10.00
C VAL A 175 7.49 1.46 -10.89
N GLY A 176 6.48 2.07 -10.27
CA GLY A 176 5.19 2.44 -10.88
C GLY A 176 4.03 1.92 -10.05
N GLY A 177 4.16 0.77 -9.39
CA GLY A 177 3.23 0.33 -8.37
C GLY A 177 3.28 1.22 -7.11
N GLY A 178 2.16 1.30 -6.37
CA GLY A 178 2.05 2.18 -5.21
C GLY A 178 3.11 1.92 -4.13
N VAL A 179 3.35 0.66 -3.77
CA VAL A 179 4.36 0.28 -2.76
C VAL A 179 5.78 0.61 -3.24
N SER A 180 6.11 0.29 -4.50
CA SER A 180 7.45 0.55 -5.05
C SER A 180 7.73 2.05 -5.18
N ALA A 181 6.73 2.86 -5.57
CA ALA A 181 6.84 4.31 -5.63
C ALA A 181 7.01 4.93 -4.22
N ALA A 182 6.30 4.41 -3.22
CA ALA A 182 6.46 4.81 -1.82
C ALA A 182 7.84 4.38 -1.28
N ALA A 183 8.29 3.17 -1.58
CA ALA A 183 9.60 2.65 -1.17
C ALA A 183 10.75 3.49 -1.74
N LEU A 184 10.65 3.96 -2.99
CA LEU A 184 11.60 4.89 -3.59
C LEU A 184 11.73 6.17 -2.75
N GLN A 185 10.62 6.81 -2.41
CA GLN A 185 10.65 8.06 -1.62
C GLN A 185 11.21 7.82 -0.21
N ILE A 186 10.82 6.72 0.44
CA ILE A 186 11.29 6.37 1.79
C ILE A 186 12.79 6.04 1.76
N ALA A 187 13.27 5.30 0.76
CA ALA A 187 14.68 4.99 0.61
C ALA A 187 15.53 6.26 0.37
N ARG A 188 15.02 7.19 -0.45
CA ARG A 188 15.66 8.52 -0.64
C ARG A 188 15.69 9.32 0.67
N TYR A 189 14.58 9.35 1.39
CA TYR A 189 14.50 9.99 2.71
C TYR A 189 15.52 9.39 3.69
N ALA A 190 15.73 8.06 3.64
CA ALA A 190 16.72 7.37 4.47
C ALA A 190 18.19 7.64 4.02
N GLY A 191 18.41 8.29 2.90
CA GLY A 191 19.75 8.59 2.38
C GLY A 191 20.44 7.42 1.69
N ALA A 192 19.67 6.51 1.10
CA ALA A 192 20.17 5.36 0.35
C ALA A 192 20.43 5.71 -1.12
N TYR A 193 21.26 4.90 -1.79
CA TYR A 193 21.41 4.87 -3.23
C TYR A 193 20.38 3.93 -3.84
N VAL A 194 19.54 4.43 -4.75
CA VAL A 194 18.32 3.72 -5.17
C VAL A 194 18.39 3.29 -6.63
N TYR A 195 18.34 1.98 -6.84
CA TYR A 195 18.11 1.33 -8.12
C TYR A 195 16.63 0.96 -8.25
N VAL A 196 16.05 1.16 -9.43
CA VAL A 196 14.66 0.76 -9.71
C VAL A 196 14.57 -0.01 -11.02
N THR A 197 13.55 -0.89 -11.15
CA THR A 197 13.27 -1.61 -12.40
C THR A 197 11.85 -1.34 -12.90
N SER A 198 11.66 -1.30 -14.22
CA SER A 198 10.36 -1.27 -14.88
C SER A 198 10.48 -1.78 -16.31
N SER A 199 9.35 -2.12 -16.96
CA SER A 199 9.25 -2.35 -18.41
C SER A 199 8.89 -1.08 -19.20
N SER A 200 8.56 0.00 -18.53
CA SER A 200 8.09 1.24 -19.16
C SER A 200 9.13 2.34 -19.03
N ARG A 201 9.60 2.84 -20.17
CA ARG A 201 10.53 3.96 -20.22
C ARG A 201 9.97 5.20 -19.52
N GLU A 202 8.68 5.51 -19.71
CA GLU A 202 8.01 6.62 -19.04
C GLU A 202 8.08 6.48 -17.51
N LYS A 203 7.82 5.27 -16.98
CA LYS A 203 7.91 5.02 -15.53
C LYS A 203 9.33 5.15 -15.01
N LEU A 204 10.32 4.69 -15.76
CA LEU A 204 11.72 4.83 -15.41
C LEU A 204 12.14 6.31 -15.36
N ASP A 205 11.73 7.12 -16.35
CA ASP A 205 12.03 8.55 -16.38
C ASP A 205 11.34 9.29 -15.21
N ARG A 206 10.08 8.94 -14.88
CA ARG A 206 9.38 9.46 -13.70
C ARG A 206 10.07 9.06 -12.39
N ALA A 207 10.56 7.83 -12.29
CA ALA A 207 11.29 7.36 -11.10
C ALA A 207 12.63 8.09 -10.91
N LEU A 208 13.38 8.36 -12.00
CA LEU A 208 14.58 9.21 -11.97
C LEU A 208 14.23 10.63 -11.50
N GLY A 209 13.15 11.21 -12.04
CA GLY A 209 12.64 12.52 -11.59
C GLY A 209 12.20 12.53 -10.12
N ALA A 210 11.77 11.40 -9.58
CA ALA A 210 11.41 11.22 -8.19
C ALA A 210 12.60 10.89 -7.27
N GLY A 211 13.82 10.82 -7.83
CA GLY A 211 15.07 10.68 -7.12
C GLY A 211 15.68 9.27 -7.09
N ALA A 212 15.27 8.35 -7.96
CA ALA A 212 16.04 7.14 -8.20
C ALA A 212 17.42 7.53 -8.79
N ASP A 213 18.48 6.85 -8.37
CA ASP A 213 19.83 7.10 -8.88
C ASP A 213 20.07 6.35 -10.18
N VAL A 214 19.48 5.15 -10.33
CA VAL A 214 19.58 4.33 -11.55
C VAL A 214 18.24 3.67 -11.84
N ALA A 215 17.86 3.70 -13.11
CA ALA A 215 16.66 3.05 -13.64
C ALA A 215 17.06 1.98 -14.66
N ILE A 216 16.56 0.76 -14.50
CA ILE A 216 16.90 -0.42 -15.32
C ILE A 216 15.64 -0.91 -16.02
N ASP A 217 15.71 -1.01 -17.34
CA ASP A 217 14.66 -1.59 -18.17
C ASP A 217 14.87 -3.10 -18.28
N TYR A 218 14.08 -3.87 -17.51
CA TYR A 218 14.19 -5.32 -17.48
C TYR A 218 13.71 -6.02 -18.75
N THR A 219 13.15 -5.29 -19.73
CA THR A 219 12.79 -5.85 -21.03
C THR A 219 13.97 -5.91 -21.98
N SER A 220 14.98 -5.10 -21.76
CA SER A 220 16.18 -4.96 -22.59
C SER A 220 17.49 -5.24 -21.86
N GLU A 221 17.47 -5.27 -20.51
CA GLU A 221 18.66 -5.46 -19.67
C GLU A 221 18.48 -6.68 -18.74
N ASP A 222 19.54 -7.48 -18.57
CA ASP A 222 19.65 -8.48 -17.50
C ASP A 222 19.90 -7.77 -16.18
N VAL A 223 18.90 -7.71 -15.32
CA VAL A 223 18.94 -6.95 -14.05
C VAL A 223 20.10 -7.40 -13.15
N PRO A 224 20.32 -8.70 -12.87
CA PRO A 224 21.47 -9.16 -12.11
C PRO A 224 22.82 -8.79 -12.72
N ALA A 225 22.98 -8.90 -14.04
CA ALA A 225 24.22 -8.52 -14.71
C ALA A 225 24.46 -7.01 -14.58
N ARG A 226 23.42 -6.20 -14.78
CA ARG A 226 23.49 -4.74 -14.66
C ARG A 226 23.80 -4.28 -13.23
N ILE A 227 23.18 -4.86 -12.22
CA ILE A 227 23.50 -4.57 -10.82
C ILE A 227 24.94 -4.96 -10.49
N ARG A 228 25.42 -6.11 -10.97
CA ARG A 228 26.83 -6.50 -10.77
C ARG A 228 27.80 -5.52 -11.42
N GLU A 229 27.52 -5.05 -12.61
CA GLU A 229 28.33 -4.03 -13.31
C GLU A 229 28.38 -2.75 -12.49
N LEU A 230 27.22 -2.18 -12.13
CA LEU A 230 27.08 -0.91 -11.44
C LEU A 230 27.66 -0.91 -10.01
N THR A 231 27.69 -2.08 -9.36
CA THR A 231 28.18 -2.23 -7.98
C THR A 231 29.59 -2.83 -7.88
N GLY A 232 30.31 -2.96 -8.99
CA GLY A 232 31.62 -3.62 -9.00
C GLY A 232 31.55 -5.08 -8.52
N LYS A 233 30.49 -5.80 -8.88
CA LYS A 233 30.20 -7.20 -8.52
C LYS A 233 29.76 -7.42 -7.06
N ARG A 234 29.57 -6.36 -6.28
CA ARG A 234 29.16 -6.44 -4.87
C ARG A 234 27.70 -6.84 -4.68
N GLY A 235 26.80 -6.27 -5.45
CA GLY A 235 25.33 -6.31 -5.25
C GLY A 235 24.84 -5.19 -4.32
N VAL A 236 23.51 -5.14 -4.10
CA VAL A 236 22.83 -4.12 -3.28
C VAL A 236 22.62 -4.61 -1.84
N ASP A 237 22.53 -3.68 -0.88
CA ASP A 237 22.36 -4.00 0.54
C ASP A 237 20.96 -4.50 0.87
N LEU A 238 19.94 -3.93 0.20
CA LEU A 238 18.53 -4.32 0.33
C LEU A 238 17.93 -4.53 -1.05
N VAL A 239 17.06 -5.54 -1.17
CA VAL A 239 16.11 -5.67 -2.28
C VAL A 239 14.70 -5.55 -1.71
N VAL A 240 13.88 -4.71 -2.29
CA VAL A 240 12.43 -4.61 -2.04
C VAL A 240 11.71 -5.32 -3.19
N ASP A 241 11.06 -6.43 -2.87
CA ASP A 241 10.38 -7.28 -3.85
C ASP A 241 8.93 -7.49 -3.44
N ASN A 242 8.01 -6.86 -4.16
CA ASN A 242 6.57 -7.04 -4.05
C ASN A 242 5.97 -7.64 -5.33
N VAL A 243 6.82 -8.09 -6.25
CA VAL A 243 6.45 -8.70 -7.53
C VAL A 243 6.34 -10.23 -7.40
N GLY A 244 7.32 -10.86 -6.76
CA GLY A 244 7.27 -12.27 -6.40
C GLY A 244 7.90 -13.19 -7.43
N GLN A 245 7.16 -14.17 -7.95
CA GLN A 245 7.69 -15.30 -8.70
C GLN A 245 8.66 -14.90 -9.83
N GLU A 246 8.35 -13.89 -10.60
CA GLU A 246 9.17 -13.47 -11.75
C GLU A 246 10.48 -12.78 -11.33
N THR A 247 10.49 -12.06 -10.21
CA THR A 247 11.66 -11.27 -9.76
C THR A 247 12.47 -11.95 -8.67
N TRP A 248 11.95 -13.01 -8.05
CA TRP A 248 12.54 -13.62 -6.87
C TRP A 248 13.97 -14.11 -7.06
N ARG A 249 14.25 -14.75 -8.20
CA ARG A 249 15.59 -15.20 -8.54
C ARG A 249 16.57 -14.05 -8.69
N ASP A 250 16.15 -13.00 -9.38
CA ASP A 250 16.96 -11.80 -9.59
C ASP A 250 17.23 -11.10 -8.25
N SER A 251 16.25 -11.05 -7.36
CA SER A 251 16.41 -10.53 -6.00
C SER A 251 17.53 -11.24 -5.24
N ILE A 252 17.59 -12.58 -5.31
CA ILE A 252 18.64 -13.39 -4.66
C ILE A 252 20.01 -13.16 -5.34
N GLU A 253 20.05 -12.95 -6.65
CA GLU A 253 21.28 -12.70 -7.37
C GLU A 253 21.82 -11.28 -7.17
N CYS A 254 20.92 -10.28 -7.11
CA CYS A 254 21.28 -8.87 -6.93
C CYS A 254 21.74 -8.51 -5.52
N VAL A 255 21.21 -9.19 -4.49
CA VAL A 255 21.54 -8.86 -3.10
C VAL A 255 23.00 -9.18 -2.77
N ALA A 256 23.66 -8.29 -2.03
CA ALA A 256 25.05 -8.43 -1.58
C ALA A 256 25.20 -9.53 -0.53
N ARG A 257 26.45 -9.90 -0.21
CA ARG A 257 26.74 -10.74 0.97
C ARG A 257 26.35 -10.01 2.25
N GLY A 258 25.61 -10.71 3.14
CA GLY A 258 25.05 -10.13 4.37
C GLY A 258 23.89 -9.17 4.10
N GLY A 259 23.42 -9.06 2.86
CA GLY A 259 22.30 -8.21 2.48
C GLY A 259 20.95 -8.80 2.85
N ARG A 260 19.87 -8.06 2.54
CA ARG A 260 18.50 -8.38 2.91
C ARG A 260 17.57 -8.34 1.70
N ILE A 261 16.55 -9.18 1.73
CA ILE A 261 15.41 -9.11 0.82
C ILE A 261 14.17 -8.91 1.68
N ALA A 262 13.39 -7.87 1.41
CA ALA A 262 12.12 -7.60 2.07
C ALA A 262 10.97 -7.74 1.06
N THR A 263 9.96 -8.56 1.39
CA THR A 263 8.81 -8.83 0.52
C THR A 263 7.48 -8.66 1.27
N CYS A 264 6.47 -8.13 0.57
CA CYS A 264 5.11 -7.95 1.12
C CYS A 264 4.01 -8.40 0.16
N GLY A 265 4.35 -8.95 -0.97
CA GLY A 265 3.39 -9.34 -2.00
C GLY A 265 4.03 -10.18 -3.08
N ALA A 266 3.18 -10.79 -3.90
CA ALA A 266 3.57 -11.70 -4.98
C ALA A 266 2.61 -11.54 -6.16
N THR A 267 2.65 -10.38 -6.82
CA THR A 267 1.71 -10.03 -7.90
C THR A 267 1.83 -10.93 -9.11
N THR A 268 3.00 -11.56 -9.32
CA THR A 268 3.26 -12.50 -10.44
C THR A 268 3.21 -13.97 -10.03
N GLY A 269 2.86 -14.25 -8.78
CA GLY A 269 2.73 -15.62 -8.27
C GLY A 269 3.53 -15.88 -6.99
N ASN A 270 3.09 -16.90 -6.25
CA ASN A 270 3.62 -17.25 -4.92
C ASN A 270 4.72 -18.32 -4.97
N ASP A 271 4.79 -19.11 -6.03
CA ASP A 271 5.65 -20.28 -6.11
C ASP A 271 7.00 -19.93 -6.76
N ALA A 272 7.92 -19.44 -5.94
CA ALA A 272 9.25 -19.04 -6.38
C ALA A 272 10.34 -19.99 -5.83
N VAL A 273 11.21 -20.48 -6.72
CA VAL A 273 12.34 -21.33 -6.33
C VAL A 273 13.42 -20.49 -5.64
N THR A 274 13.74 -20.87 -4.41
CA THR A 274 14.83 -20.27 -3.64
C THR A 274 16.08 -21.15 -3.67
N PRO A 275 17.17 -20.74 -4.37
CA PRO A 275 18.45 -21.45 -4.30
C PRO A 275 19.07 -21.34 -2.91
N ILE A 276 18.81 -22.32 -2.06
CA ILE A 276 19.22 -22.31 -0.64
C ILE A 276 20.75 -22.11 -0.47
N ASN A 277 21.54 -22.67 -1.40
CA ASN A 277 22.99 -22.50 -1.39
C ASN A 277 23.39 -21.01 -1.54
N ARG A 278 22.65 -20.23 -2.29
CA ARG A 278 22.89 -18.78 -2.41
C ARG A 278 22.58 -18.08 -1.07
N VAL A 279 21.50 -18.47 -0.40
CA VAL A 279 21.09 -17.88 0.88
C VAL A 279 22.17 -18.05 1.94
N TYR A 280 22.61 -19.30 2.21
CA TYR A 280 23.63 -19.51 3.25
C TYR A 280 25.03 -19.04 2.83
N TRP A 281 25.41 -19.17 1.55
CA TRP A 281 26.75 -18.76 1.09
C TRP A 281 26.94 -17.25 1.10
N LYS A 282 25.90 -16.50 0.74
CA LYS A 282 25.89 -15.04 0.85
C LYS A 282 25.46 -14.54 2.23
N GLN A 283 24.97 -15.40 3.13
CA GLN A 283 24.39 -15.05 4.44
C GLN A 283 23.27 -14.02 4.30
N ILE A 284 22.34 -14.25 3.36
CA ILE A 284 21.21 -13.36 3.07
C ILE A 284 20.13 -13.53 4.13
N SER A 285 19.52 -12.42 4.56
CA SER A 285 18.30 -12.42 5.36
C SER A 285 17.09 -12.16 4.45
N ILE A 286 16.03 -12.95 4.59
CA ILE A 286 14.76 -12.77 3.88
C ILE A 286 13.69 -12.42 4.91
N HIS A 287 13.02 -11.29 4.71
CA HIS A 287 12.03 -10.74 5.62
C HIS A 287 10.67 -10.63 4.93
N GLY A 288 9.68 -11.38 5.41
CA GLY A 288 8.27 -11.14 5.09
C GLY A 288 7.75 -9.91 5.84
N SER A 289 6.85 -9.16 5.24
CA SER A 289 6.23 -7.98 5.83
C SER A 289 4.78 -7.88 5.39
N THR A 290 3.90 -7.53 6.32
CA THR A 290 2.49 -7.25 6.03
C THR A 290 2.15 -5.92 6.65
N MET A 291 1.70 -4.96 5.81
CA MET A 291 1.26 -3.65 6.26
C MET A 291 2.27 -2.99 7.22
N ALA A 292 1.76 -2.35 8.29
CA ALA A 292 2.56 -1.78 9.38
C ALA A 292 1.78 -1.75 10.69
N ASN A 293 2.43 -1.34 11.78
CA ASN A 293 1.76 -1.07 13.05
C ASN A 293 1.33 0.42 13.15
N ARG A 294 0.54 0.75 14.17
CA ARG A 294 0.04 2.12 14.38
C ARG A 294 1.16 3.15 14.58
N SER A 295 2.27 2.77 15.20
CA SER A 295 3.38 3.70 15.42
C SER A 295 4.06 4.06 14.10
N GLU A 296 4.24 3.10 13.20
CA GLU A 296 4.78 3.29 11.86
C GLU A 296 3.84 4.16 11.02
N PHE A 297 2.53 3.90 11.04
CA PHE A 297 1.54 4.75 10.37
C PHE A 297 1.64 6.22 10.82
N ARG A 298 1.74 6.47 12.15
CA ARG A 298 1.93 7.82 12.68
C ARG A 298 3.25 8.46 12.25
N ILE A 299 4.32 7.69 12.11
CA ILE A 299 5.61 8.19 11.59
C ILE A 299 5.42 8.65 10.14
N VAL A 300 4.86 7.79 9.29
CA VAL A 300 4.59 8.10 7.88
C VAL A 300 3.70 9.33 7.75
N THR A 301 2.61 9.41 8.52
CA THR A 301 1.72 10.57 8.54
C THR A 301 2.50 11.86 8.84
N ARG A 302 3.38 11.85 9.85
CA ARG A 302 4.22 13.03 10.16
C ARG A 302 5.18 13.41 9.03
N LEU A 303 5.72 12.44 8.30
CA LEU A 303 6.62 12.70 7.17
C LEU A 303 5.86 13.32 5.98
N VAL A 304 4.65 12.85 5.71
CA VAL A 304 3.77 13.42 4.67
C VAL A 304 3.39 14.85 5.05
N VAL A 305 2.96 15.07 6.28
CA VAL A 305 2.61 16.41 6.79
C VAL A 305 3.78 17.38 6.75
N GLY A 306 4.96 16.91 7.13
CA GLY A 306 6.18 17.69 7.10
C GLY A 306 6.77 17.93 5.72
N GLY A 307 6.09 17.48 4.65
CA GLY A 307 6.56 17.61 3.26
C GLY A 307 7.86 16.86 2.96
N ARG A 308 8.21 15.87 3.81
CA ARG A 308 9.39 15.02 3.61
C ARG A 308 9.14 13.90 2.60
N ILE A 309 7.89 13.50 2.49
CA ILE A 309 7.37 12.53 1.54
C ILE A 309 6.11 13.14 0.93
N ASP A 310 5.97 13.05 -0.38
CA ASP A 310 4.80 13.54 -1.11
C ASP A 310 4.11 12.38 -1.85
N PRO A 311 2.92 11.94 -1.41
CA PRO A 311 2.22 10.83 -2.02
C PRO A 311 2.02 11.02 -3.51
N MET A 312 2.53 10.08 -4.31
CA MET A 312 2.44 10.13 -5.76
C MET A 312 1.05 9.68 -6.22
N ILE A 313 0.36 10.58 -6.91
CA ILE A 313 -0.95 10.32 -7.50
C ILE A 313 -0.78 10.22 -9.03
N ASP A 314 -1.27 9.12 -9.59
CA ASP A 314 -1.33 8.91 -11.02
C ASP A 314 -2.53 9.66 -11.62
N ARG A 315 -3.71 9.33 -11.16
CA ARG A 315 -4.99 9.88 -11.65
C ARG A 315 -6.08 9.84 -10.59
N VAL A 316 -7.03 10.78 -10.70
CA VAL A 316 -8.24 10.85 -9.87
C VAL A 316 -9.44 10.49 -10.73
N PHE A 317 -10.31 9.59 -10.24
CA PHE A 317 -11.56 9.19 -10.86
C PHE A 317 -12.74 9.46 -9.90
N PRO A 318 -13.94 9.75 -10.39
CA PRO A 318 -15.13 9.75 -9.55
C PRO A 318 -15.53 8.31 -9.16
N LEU A 319 -16.32 8.16 -8.09
CA LEU A 319 -16.81 6.85 -7.61
C LEU A 319 -17.52 6.05 -8.71
N ALA A 320 -18.29 6.73 -9.59
CA ALA A 320 -18.99 6.10 -10.69
C ALA A 320 -18.08 5.41 -11.72
N GLU A 321 -16.81 5.80 -11.77
CA GLU A 321 -15.81 5.29 -12.73
C GLU A 321 -14.84 4.27 -12.08
N VAL A 322 -15.15 3.72 -10.92
CA VAL A 322 -14.33 2.68 -10.27
C VAL A 322 -14.02 1.50 -11.20
N PRO A 323 -14.95 0.97 -12.02
CA PRO A 323 -14.60 -0.10 -12.97
C PRO A 323 -13.49 0.31 -13.95
N THR A 324 -13.52 1.53 -14.48
CA THR A 324 -12.49 2.08 -15.38
C THR A 324 -11.16 2.27 -14.65
N ALA A 325 -11.21 2.75 -13.41
CA ALA A 325 -10.04 2.94 -12.57
C ALA A 325 -9.36 1.60 -12.22
N LEU A 326 -10.13 0.56 -11.93
CA LEU A 326 -9.63 -0.81 -11.68
C LEU A 326 -9.02 -1.42 -12.95
N ALA A 327 -9.63 -1.22 -14.13
CA ALA A 327 -9.06 -1.67 -15.41
C ALA A 327 -7.69 -1.03 -15.67
N ARG A 328 -7.52 0.27 -15.37
CA ARG A 328 -6.21 0.95 -15.45
C ARG A 328 -5.18 0.36 -14.48
N LEU A 329 -5.61 0.02 -13.26
CA LEU A 329 -4.75 -0.63 -12.27
C LEU A 329 -4.32 -2.03 -12.73
N GLU A 330 -5.24 -2.81 -13.28
CA GLU A 330 -5.02 -4.16 -13.79
C GLU A 330 -4.08 -4.18 -15.00
N ALA A 331 -4.21 -3.20 -15.91
CA ALA A 331 -3.30 -3.00 -17.02
C ALA A 331 -1.88 -2.60 -16.57
N GLY A 332 -1.70 -2.21 -15.31
CA GLY A 332 -0.43 -1.74 -14.78
C GLY A 332 0.01 -0.39 -15.34
N ASP A 333 -0.88 0.44 -15.87
CA ASP A 333 -0.55 1.70 -16.55
C ASP A 333 -0.21 2.86 -15.60
N GLN A 334 -0.53 2.71 -14.30
CA GLN A 334 -0.32 3.77 -13.30
C GLN A 334 1.14 3.94 -12.89
N PHE A 335 1.46 5.14 -12.42
CA PHE A 335 2.66 5.42 -11.64
C PHE A 335 2.28 6.09 -10.32
N GLY A 336 2.33 5.35 -9.22
CA GLY A 336 1.81 5.76 -7.91
C GLY A 336 0.38 5.29 -7.70
N LYS A 337 -0.46 6.14 -7.08
CA LYS A 337 -1.81 5.78 -6.64
C LYS A 337 -2.90 6.28 -7.58
N ILE A 338 -3.88 5.44 -7.83
CA ILE A 338 -5.14 5.84 -8.44
C ILE A 338 -6.09 6.20 -7.30
N VAL A 339 -6.59 7.43 -7.31
CA VAL A 339 -7.47 7.97 -6.27
C VAL A 339 -8.91 8.00 -6.78
N ILE A 340 -9.84 7.70 -5.90
CA ILE A 340 -11.28 7.79 -6.15
C ILE A 340 -11.85 8.93 -5.32
N ARG A 341 -12.40 9.96 -5.98
CA ARG A 341 -13.19 11.01 -5.35
C ARG A 341 -14.59 10.49 -5.11
N VAL A 342 -14.97 10.39 -3.84
CA VAL A 342 -16.26 9.81 -3.43
C VAL A 342 -17.29 10.91 -3.21
N ALA A 343 -16.98 11.95 -2.44
CA ALA A 343 -17.87 13.08 -2.19
C ALA A 343 -17.30 14.36 -2.82
N GLU A 344 -18.10 15.02 -3.66
CA GLU A 344 -17.73 16.30 -4.29
C GLU A 344 -18.10 17.49 -3.39
N ASP A 345 -19.21 17.39 -2.67
CA ASP A 345 -19.79 18.45 -1.82
C ASP A 345 -18.99 18.77 -0.54
N LEU A 346 -18.03 17.95 -0.19
CA LEU A 346 -17.17 18.11 0.99
C LEU A 346 -15.79 18.73 0.69
N VAL A 347 -15.50 19.01 -0.58
CA VAL A 347 -14.25 19.65 -0.98
C VAL A 347 -14.44 21.15 -0.95
N PRO A 348 -13.76 21.93 -0.06
CA PRO A 348 -13.85 23.37 -0.06
C PRO A 348 -13.41 23.93 -1.41
N GLY A 349 -14.29 24.58 -2.15
CA GLY A 349 -13.98 25.33 -3.37
C GLY A 349 -14.10 24.57 -4.70
N SER A 350 -14.93 23.51 -4.78
CA SER A 350 -15.38 22.92 -6.05
C SER A 350 -16.55 23.70 -6.62
#